data_dd1e3c09c2c277308839c9fb68ebf932
#
_entry.id   dd1e3c09c2c277308839c9fb68ebf932
#
_cell.length_a   1.000
_cell.length_b   1.000
_cell.length_c   1.000
_cell.angle_alpha   90.00
_cell.angle_beta   90.00
_cell.angle_gamma   90.00
#
_symmetry.space_group_name_H-M   'P 1'
#
loop_
_entity.id
_entity.type
_entity.pdbx_description
1 polymer ?
#
loop_
_entity_poly.entity_id
_entity_poly.type
_entity_poly.pdbx_seq_one_letter_code
_entity_poly.pdbx_strand_id
1 'polypeptide(L)'
;MDCLSYSVFYRNNDNQPRMLDSINLIIRDKNYDDTLMLGSYNLPSYWDFSETKQFPYTFQSDDEKAEYQIGVSLVSDVSQQDFAQNNTYFYSKTLSDYYAYDDGSAEAGYGIQGEGSTGSMVAVKFAPLITDNIKGVYIYFNPTYNDAQANFFHLKIWDCEHGLPAQELYSADNLSLPKNECGSFVYFPLQKSVTVTDTFFIGWQKTQNEILNVGFDKSSTGVAVNYFNINGQWKLSGEKGQIMIRPAFGGLSTPTDDLVVDVQQNNALSVSPNPAKDRIWISGFDTAANPTLYIVSVTGKTVKTFSSADNSSYDISDLADGVYFVKIGNLSAKFIKIR
;
A
#
# COMPACT_ATOMS: atom_id res chain seq x y z
N MET A 1 17.30 -1.34 -17.99
CA MET A 1 16.12 -1.44 -18.89
C MET A 1 15.01 -2.03 -18.07
N ASP A 2 14.04 -1.21 -17.70
CA ASP A 2 12.97 -1.62 -16.80
C ASP A 2 12.07 -2.61 -17.53
N CYS A 3 11.77 -3.74 -16.92
CA CYS A 3 10.92 -4.77 -17.48
C CYS A 3 9.61 -4.77 -16.73
N LEU A 4 8.52 -4.39 -17.39
CA LEU A 4 7.17 -4.49 -16.84
C LEU A 4 6.68 -5.93 -17.08
N SER A 5 6.32 -6.61 -16.00
CA SER A 5 5.66 -7.92 -16.05
C SER A 5 4.18 -7.74 -15.74
N TYR A 6 3.34 -8.24 -16.61
CA TYR A 6 1.91 -8.13 -16.49
C TYR A 6 1.23 -9.48 -16.68
N SER A 7 0.36 -9.85 -15.72
CA SER A 7 -0.42 -11.08 -15.77
C SER A 7 -1.91 -10.75 -15.82
N VAL A 8 -2.59 -11.28 -16.81
CA VAL A 8 -4.04 -11.11 -16.98
C VAL A 8 -4.71 -12.45 -16.78
N PHE A 9 -5.70 -12.48 -15.90
CA PHE A 9 -6.58 -13.61 -15.68
C PHE A 9 -7.98 -13.23 -16.12
N TYR A 10 -8.58 -14.01 -16.99
CA TYR A 10 -9.92 -13.74 -17.50
C TYR A 10 -10.68 -15.04 -17.79
N ARG A 11 -11.99 -14.92 -17.89
CA ARG A 11 -12.88 -16.07 -18.11
C ARG A 11 -13.99 -15.71 -19.09
N ASN A 12 -14.26 -16.62 -20.01
CA ASN A 12 -15.51 -16.58 -20.77
C ASN A 12 -16.64 -17.17 -19.90
N ASN A 13 -17.52 -16.33 -19.38
CA ASN A 13 -18.69 -16.73 -18.60
C ASN A 13 -19.92 -17.06 -19.44
N ASP A 14 -19.81 -16.97 -20.77
CA ASP A 14 -20.90 -17.31 -21.67
C ASP A 14 -21.02 -18.82 -21.85
N ASN A 15 -22.21 -19.28 -22.16
CA ASN A 15 -22.49 -20.66 -22.54
C ASN A 15 -22.10 -20.99 -24.00
N GLN A 16 -21.59 -20.01 -24.73
CA GLN A 16 -21.08 -20.15 -26.09
C GLN A 16 -19.58 -19.77 -26.16
N PRO A 17 -18.83 -20.40 -27.09
CA PRO A 17 -17.49 -19.91 -27.39
C PRO A 17 -17.54 -18.46 -27.87
N ARG A 18 -16.54 -17.67 -27.46
CA ARG A 18 -16.42 -16.25 -27.84
C ARG A 18 -15.08 -15.97 -28.49
N MET A 19 -15.09 -15.12 -29.49
CA MET A 19 -13.86 -14.58 -30.03
C MET A 19 -13.44 -13.38 -29.20
N LEU A 20 -12.22 -13.43 -28.70
CA LEU A 20 -11.54 -12.28 -28.09
C LEU A 20 -10.67 -11.66 -29.19
N ASP A 21 -11.12 -10.51 -29.71
CA ASP A 21 -10.44 -9.84 -30.83
C ASP A 21 -9.11 -9.25 -30.39
N SER A 22 -9.05 -8.73 -29.17
CA SER A 22 -7.80 -8.24 -28.59
C SER A 22 -7.83 -8.20 -27.07
N ILE A 23 -6.65 -8.33 -26.47
CA ILE A 23 -6.32 -7.95 -25.11
C ILE A 23 -5.43 -6.73 -25.21
N ASN A 24 -5.87 -5.61 -24.65
CA ASN A 24 -5.10 -4.38 -24.66
C ASN A 24 -4.64 -4.05 -23.25
N LEU A 25 -3.34 -3.94 -23.04
CA LEU A 25 -2.76 -3.30 -21.87
C LEU A 25 -2.75 -1.79 -22.10
N ILE A 26 -3.30 -1.04 -21.18
CA ILE A 26 -3.44 0.41 -21.26
C ILE A 26 -2.67 1.04 -20.12
N ILE A 27 -1.75 1.95 -20.42
CA ILE A 27 -0.99 2.72 -19.45
C ILE A 27 -1.26 4.19 -19.71
N ARG A 28 -1.84 4.88 -18.73
CA ARG A 28 -2.21 6.30 -18.82
C ARG A 28 -1.54 7.09 -17.70
N ASP A 29 -0.99 8.22 -18.05
CA ASP A 29 -0.67 9.30 -17.13
C ASP A 29 -1.39 10.59 -17.55
N LYS A 30 -1.07 11.72 -16.92
CA LYS A 30 -1.68 13.02 -17.28
C LYS A 30 -1.47 13.42 -18.74
N ASN A 31 -0.41 12.94 -19.38
CA ASN A 31 0.07 13.42 -20.68
C ASN A 31 0.11 12.33 -21.75
N TYR A 32 0.05 11.06 -21.36
CA TYR A 32 0.27 9.91 -22.24
C TYR A 32 -0.82 8.86 -22.09
N ASP A 33 -1.22 8.29 -23.18
CA ASP A 33 -2.17 7.17 -23.24
C ASP A 33 -1.59 6.11 -24.18
N ASP A 34 -0.87 5.17 -23.62
CA ASP A 34 -0.24 4.07 -24.33
C ASP A 34 -1.13 2.83 -24.30
N THR A 35 -1.34 2.22 -25.46
CA THR A 35 -2.09 0.97 -25.59
C THR A 35 -1.22 -0.07 -26.28
N LEU A 36 -0.97 -1.19 -25.59
CA LEU A 36 -0.20 -2.33 -26.08
C LEU A 36 -1.13 -3.51 -26.32
N MET A 37 -1.23 -3.95 -27.56
CA MET A 37 -2.02 -5.11 -27.93
C MET A 37 -1.28 -6.38 -27.58
N LEU A 38 -1.86 -7.24 -26.73
CA LEU A 38 -1.24 -8.47 -26.25
C LEU A 38 -1.55 -9.69 -27.12
N GLY A 39 -2.69 -9.72 -27.80
CA GLY A 39 -3.04 -10.85 -28.68
C GLY A 39 -4.51 -10.92 -29.02
N SER A 40 -4.88 -11.93 -29.81
CA SER A 40 -6.25 -12.27 -30.22
C SER A 40 -6.46 -13.77 -30.01
N TYR A 41 -7.58 -14.17 -29.41
CA TYR A 41 -7.83 -15.53 -28.96
C TYR A 41 -9.26 -15.98 -29.14
N ASN A 42 -9.43 -17.30 -29.42
CA ASN A 42 -10.75 -17.95 -29.37
C ASN A 42 -10.93 -18.60 -27.97
N LEU A 43 -11.94 -18.16 -27.24
CA LEU A 43 -12.22 -18.62 -25.87
C LEU A 43 -13.38 -19.62 -25.86
N PRO A 44 -13.12 -20.90 -25.51
CA PRO A 44 -14.21 -21.84 -25.23
C PRO A 44 -15.17 -21.33 -24.15
N SER A 45 -16.41 -21.79 -24.17
CA SER A 45 -17.41 -21.47 -23.14
C SER A 45 -16.93 -21.93 -21.73
N TYR A 46 -17.17 -21.09 -20.72
CA TYR A 46 -16.79 -21.34 -19.32
C TYR A 46 -15.32 -21.66 -19.09
N TRP A 47 -14.43 -21.21 -19.93
CA TRP A 47 -13.00 -21.47 -19.86
C TRP A 47 -12.26 -20.33 -19.14
N ASP A 48 -11.40 -20.72 -18.21
CA ASP A 48 -10.46 -19.81 -17.56
C ASP A 48 -9.17 -19.70 -18.40
N PHE A 49 -8.66 -18.50 -18.54
CA PHE A 49 -7.43 -18.23 -19.27
C PHE A 49 -6.52 -17.30 -18.48
N SER A 50 -5.22 -17.50 -18.60
CA SER A 50 -4.22 -16.60 -18.05
C SER A 50 -3.12 -16.35 -19.05
N GLU A 51 -2.67 -15.12 -19.14
CA GLU A 51 -1.56 -14.72 -19.95
C GLU A 51 -0.61 -13.82 -19.17
N THR A 52 0.70 -14.11 -19.27
CA THR A 52 1.75 -13.26 -18.68
C THR A 52 2.66 -12.78 -19.79
N LYS A 53 2.83 -11.48 -19.90
CA LYS A 53 3.79 -10.84 -20.80
C LYS A 53 4.82 -10.04 -20.01
N GLN A 54 6.04 -10.07 -20.51
CA GLN A 54 7.12 -9.20 -20.07
C GLN A 54 7.57 -8.35 -21.24
N PHE A 55 7.68 -7.06 -21.02
CA PHE A 55 8.14 -6.13 -22.06
C PHE A 55 8.88 -4.96 -21.42
N PRO A 56 9.89 -4.41 -22.12
CA PRO A 56 10.52 -3.18 -21.67
C PRO A 56 9.52 -2.02 -21.78
N TYR A 57 9.37 -1.28 -20.70
CA TYR A 57 8.55 -0.08 -20.69
C TYR A 57 9.28 1.02 -19.92
N THR A 58 9.26 2.23 -20.45
CA THR A 58 9.81 3.40 -19.80
C THR A 58 8.67 4.35 -19.47
N PHE A 59 8.47 4.60 -18.19
CA PHE A 59 7.51 5.61 -17.74
C PHE A 59 7.99 7.00 -18.15
N GLN A 60 7.09 7.81 -18.69
CA GLN A 60 7.41 9.07 -19.36
C GLN A 60 7.29 10.30 -18.45
N SER A 61 6.88 10.14 -17.20
CA SER A 61 6.71 11.27 -16.30
C SER A 61 8.04 11.74 -15.72
N ASP A 62 8.28 13.04 -15.76
CA ASP A 62 9.40 13.74 -15.10
C ASP A 62 8.99 14.33 -13.74
N ASP A 63 7.74 14.11 -13.30
CA ASP A 63 7.23 14.61 -12.02
C ASP A 63 7.87 13.85 -10.85
N GLU A 64 8.16 14.53 -9.74
CA GLU A 64 8.63 13.92 -8.49
C GLU A 64 7.65 12.85 -7.97
N LYS A 65 6.37 13.02 -8.27
CA LYS A 65 5.32 12.04 -8.02
C LYS A 65 4.49 11.87 -9.28
N ALA A 66 4.52 10.67 -9.84
CA ALA A 66 3.72 10.31 -11.00
C ALA A 66 2.61 9.31 -10.62
N GLU A 67 1.41 9.53 -11.15
CA GLU A 67 0.29 8.62 -10.98
C GLU A 67 -0.11 8.05 -12.33
N TYR A 68 0.01 6.74 -12.46
CA TYR A 68 -0.37 5.99 -13.66
C TYR A 68 -1.63 5.20 -13.41
N GLN A 69 -2.54 5.23 -14.38
CA GLN A 69 -3.62 4.27 -14.47
C GLN A 69 -3.15 3.13 -15.39
N ILE A 70 -3.05 1.94 -14.83
CA ILE A 70 -2.65 0.74 -15.56
C ILE A 70 -3.87 -0.17 -15.62
N GLY A 71 -4.23 -0.60 -16.81
CA GLY A 71 -5.43 -1.40 -16.98
C GLY A 71 -5.35 -2.38 -18.12
N VAL A 72 -6.35 -3.21 -18.22
CA VAL A 72 -6.56 -4.13 -19.32
C VAL A 72 -7.95 -3.93 -19.89
N SER A 73 -8.06 -3.99 -21.21
CA SER A 73 -9.33 -4.02 -21.90
C SER A 73 -9.39 -5.24 -22.80
N LEU A 74 -10.46 -6.01 -22.64
CA LEU A 74 -10.78 -7.17 -23.47
C LEU A 74 -11.80 -6.73 -24.52
N VAL A 75 -11.45 -6.84 -25.78
CA VAL A 75 -12.35 -6.57 -26.91
C VAL A 75 -12.85 -7.92 -27.45
N SER A 76 -14.14 -8.15 -27.38
CA SER A 76 -14.76 -9.39 -27.83
C SER A 76 -15.79 -9.13 -28.91
N ASP A 77 -16.23 -10.18 -29.59
CA ASP A 77 -17.28 -10.19 -30.60
C ASP A 77 -18.69 -9.88 -30.04
N VAL A 78 -18.79 -9.64 -28.72
CA VAL A 78 -20.08 -9.31 -28.07
C VAL A 78 -20.37 -7.83 -28.20
N SER A 79 -21.37 -7.49 -29.00
CA SER A 79 -21.81 -6.11 -29.26
C SER A 79 -22.78 -5.55 -28.19
N GLN A 80 -23.24 -6.35 -27.25
CA GLN A 80 -24.20 -5.90 -26.24
C GLN A 80 -23.47 -5.24 -25.06
N GLN A 81 -23.79 -3.98 -24.84
CA GLN A 81 -23.16 -3.11 -23.84
C GLN A 81 -23.29 -3.64 -22.39
N ASP A 82 -24.33 -4.42 -22.10
CA ASP A 82 -24.60 -4.96 -20.77
C ASP A 82 -23.61 -6.05 -20.32
N PHE A 83 -22.92 -6.70 -21.25
CA PHE A 83 -21.93 -7.74 -20.97
C PHE A 83 -20.49 -7.27 -21.06
N ALA A 84 -20.25 -6.06 -21.52
CA ALA A 84 -18.91 -5.50 -21.72
C ALA A 84 -18.39 -4.69 -20.50
N GLN A 85 -19.21 -4.43 -19.49
CA GLN A 85 -18.87 -3.55 -18.37
C GLN A 85 -17.68 -4.05 -17.52
N ASN A 86 -17.46 -5.36 -17.47
CA ASN A 86 -16.35 -5.98 -16.74
C ASN A 86 -15.17 -6.36 -17.64
N ASN A 87 -15.23 -6.00 -18.92
CA ASN A 87 -14.15 -6.28 -19.88
C ASN A 87 -13.01 -5.27 -19.80
N THR A 88 -13.16 -4.24 -18.99
CA THR A 88 -12.11 -3.24 -18.77
C THR A 88 -11.90 -3.04 -17.29
N TYR A 89 -10.64 -3.15 -16.87
CA TYR A 89 -10.24 -2.95 -15.48
C TYR A 89 -9.03 -2.02 -15.42
N PHE A 90 -9.07 -1.06 -14.51
CA PHE A 90 -7.96 -0.16 -14.22
C PHE A 90 -7.62 -0.16 -12.75
N TYR A 91 -6.34 -0.02 -12.44
CA TYR A 91 -5.85 0.34 -11.13
C TYR A 91 -4.85 1.50 -11.24
N SER A 92 -4.76 2.30 -10.19
CA SER A 92 -3.79 3.39 -10.13
C SER A 92 -2.50 2.91 -9.48
N LYS A 93 -1.37 3.27 -10.07
CA LYS A 93 -0.04 3.07 -9.51
C LYS A 93 0.64 4.42 -9.37
N THR A 94 1.00 4.76 -8.15
CA THR A 94 1.79 5.94 -7.85
C THR A 94 3.27 5.56 -7.86
N LEU A 95 4.08 6.28 -8.62
CA LEU A 95 5.53 6.30 -8.51
C LEU A 95 5.91 7.57 -7.76
N SER A 96 6.61 7.43 -6.66
CA SER A 96 6.99 8.50 -5.77
C SER A 96 8.43 8.29 -5.30
N ASP A 97 8.87 9.11 -4.39
CA ASP A 97 10.20 9.10 -3.77
C ASP A 97 10.43 7.93 -2.79
N TYR A 98 9.60 6.90 -2.82
CA TYR A 98 9.79 5.69 -2.00
C TYR A 98 9.56 4.41 -2.80
N TYR A 99 10.16 3.31 -2.35
CA TYR A 99 9.84 1.96 -2.82
C TYR A 99 8.87 1.27 -1.87
N ALA A 100 7.87 0.56 -2.42
CA ALA A 100 6.90 -0.20 -1.66
C ALA A 100 6.62 -1.54 -2.32
N TYR A 101 6.52 -2.59 -1.50
CA TYR A 101 5.99 -3.89 -1.90
C TYR A 101 4.54 -4.09 -1.44
N ASP A 102 4.11 -3.32 -0.45
CA ASP A 102 2.75 -3.31 0.08
C ASP A 102 1.82 -2.40 -0.73
N ASP A 103 0.51 -2.62 -0.63
CA ASP A 103 -0.52 -1.81 -1.31
C ASP A 103 -1.01 -0.62 -0.47
N GLY A 104 -0.48 -0.43 0.74
CA GLY A 104 -0.84 0.64 1.66
C GLY A 104 -1.89 0.25 2.69
N SER A 105 -2.46 -0.97 2.64
CA SER A 105 -3.39 -1.50 3.63
C SER A 105 -2.77 -2.64 4.45
N ALA A 106 -3.09 -2.71 5.74
CA ALA A 106 -2.57 -3.73 6.64
C ALA A 106 -3.69 -4.70 7.04
N GLU A 107 -3.61 -5.95 6.59
CA GLU A 107 -4.53 -7.02 7.02
C GLU A 107 -4.07 -7.70 8.30
N ALA A 108 -2.79 -7.57 8.65
CA ALA A 108 -2.20 -8.16 9.84
C ALA A 108 -1.06 -7.30 10.41
N GLY A 109 -0.45 -7.78 11.49
CA GLY A 109 0.80 -7.27 11.99
C GLY A 109 1.92 -8.30 11.87
N TYR A 110 3.15 -7.82 11.76
CA TYR A 110 4.35 -8.64 11.70
C TYR A 110 5.38 -8.19 12.73
N GLY A 111 5.99 -9.16 13.39
CA GLY A 111 7.08 -8.93 14.33
C GLY A 111 7.48 -10.21 15.04
N ILE A 112 8.52 -10.12 15.87
CA ILE A 112 9.00 -11.22 16.70
C ILE A 112 8.60 -10.93 18.14
N GLN A 113 8.13 -11.91 18.88
CA GLN A 113 7.79 -11.79 20.29
C GLN A 113 8.23 -13.00 21.11
N GLY A 114 8.21 -12.86 22.41
CA GLY A 114 8.48 -13.93 23.36
C GLY A 114 9.75 -13.72 24.16
N GLU A 115 9.92 -14.53 25.18
CA GLU A 115 11.09 -14.49 26.05
C GLU A 115 12.37 -14.78 25.26
N GLY A 116 13.39 -13.96 25.46
CA GLY A 116 14.66 -14.06 24.72
C GLY A 116 14.63 -13.45 23.32
N SER A 117 13.53 -12.81 22.88
CA SER A 117 13.47 -12.16 21.58
C SER A 117 14.10 -10.76 21.52
N THR A 118 14.53 -10.20 22.65
CA THR A 118 15.30 -8.95 22.67
C THR A 118 16.58 -9.11 21.83
N GLY A 119 16.87 -8.10 21.00
CA GLY A 119 18.00 -8.11 20.08
C GLY A 119 17.73 -8.81 18.74
N SER A 120 16.59 -9.50 18.60
CA SER A 120 16.18 -10.03 17.29
C SER A 120 15.92 -8.92 16.30
N MET A 121 16.11 -9.21 15.02
CA MET A 121 15.99 -8.25 13.93
C MET A 121 15.01 -8.72 12.86
N VAL A 122 14.38 -7.79 12.21
CA VAL A 122 13.56 -8.00 11.02
C VAL A 122 14.08 -7.08 9.93
N ALA A 123 14.10 -7.55 8.68
CA ALA A 123 14.55 -6.77 7.54
C ALA A 123 13.74 -7.10 6.28
N VAL A 124 13.55 -6.09 5.44
CA VAL A 124 12.97 -6.23 4.10
C VAL A 124 14.05 -5.91 3.08
N LYS A 125 14.16 -6.76 2.06
CA LYS A 125 15.11 -6.64 0.97
C LYS A 125 14.57 -5.72 -0.12
N PHE A 126 15.39 -4.78 -0.56
CA PHE A 126 15.12 -3.90 -1.69
C PHE A 126 16.25 -3.99 -2.71
N ALA A 127 15.91 -3.85 -3.99
CA ALA A 127 16.86 -3.77 -5.08
C ALA A 127 16.60 -2.47 -5.86
N PRO A 128 17.48 -1.47 -5.76
CA PRO A 128 17.32 -0.22 -6.49
C PRO A 128 17.59 -0.45 -7.98
N LEU A 129 16.85 0.26 -8.84
CA LEU A 129 17.07 0.23 -10.28
C LEU A 129 18.25 1.09 -10.71
N ILE A 130 18.55 2.12 -9.93
CA ILE A 130 19.67 3.06 -10.12
C ILE A 130 20.33 3.33 -8.77
N THR A 131 21.53 3.86 -8.79
CA THR A 131 22.16 4.40 -7.58
C THR A 131 21.34 5.54 -7.02
N ASP A 132 20.98 5.45 -5.74
CA ASP A 132 20.15 6.46 -5.09
C ASP A 132 20.53 6.64 -3.61
N ASN A 133 19.96 7.67 -2.96
CA ASN A 133 20.25 8.04 -1.59
C ASN A 133 18.99 7.91 -0.73
N ILE A 134 19.01 6.99 0.22
CA ILE A 134 17.95 6.86 1.22
C ILE A 134 18.05 8.05 2.18
N LYS A 135 16.97 8.80 2.33
CA LYS A 135 16.85 9.98 3.21
C LYS A 135 16.03 9.70 4.46
N GLY A 136 15.18 8.70 4.39
CA GLY A 136 14.30 8.31 5.49
C GLY A 136 13.65 6.97 5.25
N VAL A 137 12.84 6.55 6.21
CA VAL A 137 12.09 5.29 6.15
C VAL A 137 10.68 5.53 6.66
N TYR A 138 9.69 5.11 5.90
CA TYR A 138 8.31 5.02 6.35
C TYR A 138 8.06 3.63 6.95
N ILE A 139 7.46 3.58 8.13
CA ILE A 139 7.04 2.34 8.79
C ILE A 139 5.58 2.48 9.22
N TYR A 140 4.74 1.52 8.84
CA TYR A 140 3.36 1.45 9.29
C TYR A 140 3.28 0.64 10.58
N PHE A 141 2.73 1.22 11.65
CA PHE A 141 2.52 0.53 12.92
C PHE A 141 1.05 0.11 13.06
N ASN A 142 0.85 -1.20 13.19
CA ASN A 142 -0.49 -1.77 13.29
C ASN A 142 -1.06 -1.59 14.72
N PRO A 143 -2.23 -0.94 14.88
CA PRO A 143 -2.79 -0.66 16.20
C PRO A 143 -3.48 -1.86 16.87
N THR A 144 -3.61 -2.98 16.19
CA THR A 144 -4.52 -4.08 16.64
C THR A 144 -3.97 -4.93 17.77
N TYR A 145 -2.70 -4.86 18.07
CA TYR A 145 -2.06 -5.67 19.10
C TYR A 145 -0.98 -4.87 19.83
N ASN A 146 -1.12 -4.74 21.13
CA ASN A 146 -0.29 -4.02 22.09
C ASN A 146 -0.14 -2.49 21.80
N ASP A 147 0.37 -1.76 22.79
CA ASP A 147 0.70 -0.34 22.65
C ASP A 147 2.10 -0.20 22.02
N ALA A 148 2.17 -0.12 20.71
CA ALA A 148 3.44 0.06 19.99
C ALA A 148 4.18 1.34 20.41
N GLN A 149 3.48 2.33 20.99
CA GLN A 149 4.08 3.59 21.48
C GLN A 149 5.01 3.39 22.68
N ALA A 150 4.81 2.31 23.44
CA ALA A 150 5.69 1.96 24.55
C ALA A 150 6.97 1.25 24.13
N ASN A 151 7.07 0.85 22.87
CA ASN A 151 8.19 0.09 22.35
C ASN A 151 9.27 0.99 21.75
N PHE A 152 10.52 0.74 22.11
CA PHE A 152 11.68 1.32 21.45
C PHE A 152 12.30 0.29 20.50
N PHE A 153 12.88 0.79 19.43
CA PHE A 153 13.58 -0.03 18.44
C PHE A 153 14.78 0.72 17.85
N HIS A 154 15.68 -0.01 17.23
CA HIS A 154 16.77 0.55 16.44
C HIS A 154 16.39 0.36 14.96
N LEU A 155 16.28 1.46 14.22
CA LEU A 155 16.15 1.43 12.76
C LEU A 155 17.51 1.10 12.16
N LYS A 156 17.56 0.14 11.26
CA LYS A 156 18.80 -0.31 10.66
C LYS A 156 18.73 -0.47 9.15
N ILE A 157 19.83 -0.19 8.48
CA ILE A 157 20.01 -0.44 7.05
C ILE A 157 21.29 -1.26 6.89
N TRP A 158 21.25 -2.31 6.09
CA TRP A 158 22.39 -3.19 5.80
C TRP A 158 22.60 -3.27 4.29
N ASP A 159 23.85 -3.51 3.90
CA ASP A 159 24.15 -4.01 2.56
C ASP A 159 23.75 -5.48 2.40
N CYS A 160 23.99 -6.01 1.20
CA CYS A 160 23.67 -7.38 0.85
C CYS A 160 24.95 -8.16 0.53
N GLU A 161 25.19 -9.22 1.28
CA GLU A 161 26.22 -10.21 0.94
C GLU A 161 25.59 -11.60 0.87
N HIS A 162 25.81 -12.31 -0.24
CA HIS A 162 25.22 -13.64 -0.50
C HIS A 162 23.68 -13.70 -0.35
N GLY A 163 22.99 -12.59 -0.63
CA GLY A 163 21.54 -12.51 -0.58
C GLY A 163 20.96 -12.28 0.81
N LEU A 164 21.78 -12.03 1.81
CA LEU A 164 21.41 -11.78 3.22
C LEU A 164 21.94 -10.43 3.69
N PRO A 165 21.32 -9.81 4.73
CA PRO A 165 21.87 -8.62 5.38
C PRO A 165 23.26 -8.90 5.94
N ALA A 166 24.22 -8.03 5.65
CA ALA A 166 25.63 -8.19 6.07
C ALA A 166 26.13 -6.97 6.83
N GLN A 167 26.87 -6.05 6.19
CA GLN A 167 27.41 -4.89 6.87
C GLN A 167 26.31 -3.87 7.18
N GLU A 168 26.29 -3.38 8.40
CA GLU A 168 25.41 -2.27 8.79
C GLU A 168 25.90 -0.97 8.13
N LEU A 169 25.02 -0.37 7.30
CA LEU A 169 25.27 0.91 6.64
C LEU A 169 24.77 2.09 7.48
N TYR A 170 23.73 1.85 8.30
CA TYR A 170 23.11 2.87 9.14
C TYR A 170 22.40 2.26 10.35
N SER A 171 22.47 2.96 11.47
CA SER A 171 21.66 2.69 12.66
C SER A 171 21.16 3.99 13.28
N ALA A 172 19.90 4.02 13.65
CA ALA A 172 19.32 5.03 14.54
C ALA A 172 18.74 4.34 15.76
N ASP A 173 19.26 4.67 16.93
CA ASP A 173 18.95 3.96 18.16
C ASP A 173 17.79 4.59 18.93
N ASN A 174 17.07 3.75 19.68
CA ASN A 174 16.01 4.14 20.61
C ASN A 174 14.90 5.00 19.98
N LEU A 175 14.55 4.69 18.74
CA LEU A 175 13.38 5.29 18.11
C LEU A 175 12.11 4.75 18.78
N SER A 176 11.09 5.59 18.87
CA SER A 176 9.76 5.23 19.34
C SER A 176 8.71 5.80 18.43
N LEU A 177 7.54 5.19 18.46
CA LEU A 177 6.39 5.71 17.73
C LEU A 177 5.92 7.02 18.37
N PRO A 178 5.68 8.08 17.58
CA PRO A 178 5.02 9.29 18.08
C PRO A 178 3.62 8.97 18.60
N LYS A 179 3.15 9.75 19.59
CA LYS A 179 1.83 9.54 20.17
C LYS A 179 0.74 9.71 19.12
N ASN A 180 -0.24 8.79 19.13
CA ASN A 180 -1.41 8.77 18.24
C ASN A 180 -1.15 8.50 16.75
N GLU A 181 -0.01 7.89 16.40
CA GLU A 181 0.34 7.60 15.01
C GLU A 181 0.23 6.10 14.64
N CYS A 182 -0.42 5.28 15.47
CA CYS A 182 -0.76 3.91 15.07
C CYS A 182 -1.85 3.90 13.99
N GLY A 183 -1.71 3.01 13.01
CA GLY A 183 -2.65 2.88 11.89
C GLY A 183 -2.31 3.77 10.70
N SER A 184 -1.10 4.33 10.67
CA SER A 184 -0.56 5.13 9.57
C SER A 184 0.93 4.87 9.36
N PHE A 185 1.46 5.31 8.22
CA PHE A 185 2.90 5.36 8.01
C PHE A 185 3.51 6.51 8.79
N VAL A 186 4.54 6.21 9.56
CA VAL A 186 5.37 7.19 10.27
C VAL A 186 6.70 7.33 9.54
N TYR A 187 7.10 8.55 9.26
CA TYR A 187 8.37 8.87 8.62
C TYR A 187 9.48 9.06 9.64
N PHE A 188 10.56 8.33 9.47
CA PHE A 188 11.80 8.44 10.24
C PHE A 188 12.91 8.99 9.35
N PRO A 189 13.25 10.29 9.46
CA PRO A 189 14.34 10.87 8.69
C PRO A 189 15.68 10.28 9.14
N LEU A 190 16.58 10.01 8.19
CA LEU A 190 17.95 9.63 8.52
C LEU A 190 18.78 10.90 8.82
N GLN A 191 19.59 10.83 9.87
CA GLN A 191 20.53 11.92 10.20
C GLN A 191 21.58 12.13 9.10
N LYS A 192 21.91 11.07 8.38
CA LYS A 192 22.80 11.06 7.23
C LYS A 192 22.22 10.13 6.17
N SER A 193 22.13 10.61 4.93
CA SER A 193 21.66 9.77 3.82
C SER A 193 22.59 8.58 3.59
N VAL A 194 22.01 7.47 3.16
CA VAL A 194 22.71 6.24 2.81
C VAL A 194 22.63 6.03 1.32
N THR A 195 23.77 6.06 0.64
CA THR A 195 23.85 5.74 -0.80
C THR A 195 23.75 4.23 -0.99
N VAL A 196 22.83 3.81 -1.84
CA VAL A 196 22.64 2.41 -2.23
C VAL A 196 22.83 2.28 -3.75
N THR A 197 23.67 1.31 -4.13
CA THR A 197 24.01 1.04 -5.55
C THR A 197 23.53 -0.32 -5.99
N ASP A 198 23.21 -1.19 -5.05
CA ASP A 198 22.82 -2.58 -5.24
C ASP A 198 21.80 -2.97 -4.17
N THR A 199 21.41 -4.22 -4.13
CA THR A 199 20.52 -4.79 -3.14
C THR A 199 20.92 -4.39 -1.72
N PHE A 200 19.94 -3.95 -0.94
CA PHE A 200 20.11 -3.56 0.45
C PHE A 200 18.91 -4.02 1.28
N PHE A 201 19.03 -3.90 2.60
CA PHE A 201 17.97 -4.27 3.53
C PHE A 201 17.66 -3.11 4.47
N ILE A 202 16.38 -2.93 4.75
CA ILE A 202 15.90 -2.00 5.79
C ILE A 202 15.06 -2.77 6.78
N GLY A 203 15.24 -2.45 8.06
CA GLY A 203 14.45 -3.08 9.10
C GLY A 203 14.72 -2.52 10.48
N TRP A 204 14.46 -3.33 11.48
CA TRP A 204 14.62 -2.92 12.87
C TRP A 204 15.23 -4.02 13.73
N GLN A 205 15.86 -3.59 14.80
CA GLN A 205 16.26 -4.44 15.92
C GLN A 205 15.41 -4.12 17.13
N LYS A 206 14.93 -5.14 17.78
CA LYS A 206 14.12 -5.05 18.99
C LYS A 206 14.97 -4.73 20.21
N THR A 207 14.41 -3.92 21.10
CA THR A 207 15.03 -3.62 22.41
C THR A 207 14.32 -4.30 23.58
N GLN A 208 13.15 -4.89 23.35
CA GLN A 208 12.28 -5.49 24.37
C GLN A 208 11.74 -6.84 23.88
N ASN A 209 11.14 -7.64 24.80
CA ASN A 209 10.55 -8.94 24.46
C ASN A 209 9.16 -8.81 23.78
N GLU A 210 8.48 -7.69 24.00
CA GLU A 210 7.19 -7.39 23.37
C GLU A 210 7.35 -7.21 21.86
N ILE A 211 6.31 -7.50 21.13
CA ILE A 211 6.31 -7.33 19.69
C ILE A 211 6.30 -5.83 19.31
N LEU A 212 7.19 -5.43 18.43
CA LEU A 212 6.99 -4.22 17.64
C LEU A 212 6.05 -4.58 16.49
N ASN A 213 4.79 -4.18 16.58
CA ASN A 213 3.73 -4.61 15.67
C ASN A 213 3.70 -3.75 14.41
N VAL A 214 4.53 -4.10 13.43
CA VAL A 214 4.58 -3.44 12.11
C VAL A 214 3.49 -4.01 11.20
N GLY A 215 2.87 -3.16 10.38
CA GLY A 215 1.84 -3.58 9.44
C GLY A 215 2.31 -4.66 8.48
N PHE A 216 1.41 -5.57 8.14
CA PHE A 216 1.65 -6.66 7.21
C PHE A 216 0.50 -6.77 6.22
N ASP A 217 0.80 -6.49 4.97
CA ASP A 217 -0.11 -6.61 3.84
C ASP A 217 -0.09 -8.06 3.34
N LYS A 218 -1.22 -8.75 3.47
CA LYS A 218 -1.41 -10.14 3.00
C LYS A 218 -1.93 -10.23 1.57
N SER A 219 -2.37 -9.14 0.99
CA SER A 219 -2.87 -9.09 -0.38
C SER A 219 -1.73 -9.06 -1.40
N SER A 220 -0.58 -8.48 -1.05
CA SER A 220 0.61 -8.39 -1.87
C SER A 220 1.56 -9.57 -1.63
N THR A 221 1.37 -10.67 -2.36
CA THR A 221 2.11 -11.93 -2.12
C THR A 221 3.22 -12.24 -3.14
N GLY A 222 3.51 -11.32 -4.05
CA GLY A 222 4.30 -11.62 -5.26
C GLY A 222 5.81 -11.86 -5.05
N VAL A 223 6.42 -11.36 -3.97
CA VAL A 223 7.89 -11.39 -3.79
C VAL A 223 8.25 -11.79 -2.35
N ALA A 224 9.18 -12.73 -2.22
CA ALA A 224 9.71 -13.16 -0.91
C ALA A 224 10.89 -12.27 -0.52
N VAL A 225 10.63 -11.21 0.23
CA VAL A 225 11.63 -10.18 0.61
C VAL A 225 11.77 -9.98 2.10
N ASN A 226 10.96 -10.64 2.93
CA ASN A 226 10.94 -10.47 4.37
C ASN A 226 11.93 -11.42 5.05
N TYR A 227 12.80 -10.89 5.88
CA TYR A 227 13.82 -11.67 6.61
C TYR A 227 13.72 -11.39 8.11
N PHE A 228 14.13 -12.37 8.89
CA PHE A 228 14.28 -12.21 10.33
C PHE A 228 15.59 -12.81 10.82
N ASN A 229 16.08 -12.30 11.94
CA ASN A 229 17.29 -12.77 12.60
C ASN A 229 16.99 -13.05 14.07
N ILE A 230 17.15 -14.29 14.45
CA ILE A 230 17.11 -14.74 15.84
C ILE A 230 18.43 -15.44 16.12
N ASN A 231 19.09 -15.10 17.24
CA ASN A 231 20.36 -15.68 17.64
C ASN A 231 21.50 -15.50 16.61
N GLY A 232 21.53 -14.36 15.92
CA GLY A 232 22.58 -14.01 14.98
C GLY A 232 22.47 -14.63 13.58
N GLN A 233 21.38 -15.34 13.29
CA GLN A 233 21.19 -15.98 11.98
C GLN A 233 20.02 -15.37 11.22
N TRP A 234 20.29 -14.86 10.01
CA TRP A 234 19.28 -14.41 9.08
C TRP A 234 18.58 -15.56 8.36
N LYS A 235 17.27 -15.48 8.28
CA LYS A 235 16.42 -16.44 7.56
C LYS A 235 15.32 -15.71 6.81
N LEU A 236 14.97 -16.23 5.64
CA LEU A 236 13.80 -15.79 4.90
C LEU A 236 12.53 -16.17 5.67
N SER A 237 11.58 -15.24 5.78
CA SER A 237 10.27 -15.51 6.37
C SER A 237 9.45 -16.45 5.47
N GLY A 238 8.78 -17.42 6.08
CA GLY A 238 7.80 -18.26 5.41
C GLY A 238 6.41 -17.64 5.27
N GLU A 239 6.18 -16.47 5.89
CA GLU A 239 4.90 -15.78 5.85
C GLU A 239 4.68 -15.14 4.47
N LYS A 240 3.49 -15.35 3.92
CA LYS A 240 3.09 -14.77 2.63
C LYS A 240 2.49 -13.38 2.86
N GLY A 241 3.07 -12.38 2.26
CA GLY A 241 2.69 -10.98 2.40
C GLY A 241 3.90 -10.06 2.47
N GLN A 242 3.67 -8.77 2.68
CA GLN A 242 4.69 -7.73 2.70
C GLN A 242 4.68 -6.97 4.01
N ILE A 243 5.87 -6.82 4.62
CA ILE A 243 6.06 -5.93 5.77
C ILE A 243 5.97 -4.50 5.27
N MET A 244 5.16 -3.69 5.94
CA MET A 244 4.89 -2.31 5.54
C MET A 244 6.00 -1.37 6.03
N ILE A 245 7.15 -1.46 5.37
CA ILE A 245 8.31 -0.60 5.53
C ILE A 245 8.78 -0.14 4.15
N ARG A 246 9.08 1.14 4.01
CA ARG A 246 9.37 1.77 2.72
C ARG A 246 10.60 2.66 2.82
N PRO A 247 11.69 2.43 2.07
CA PRO A 247 12.77 3.39 1.93
C PRO A 247 12.29 4.63 1.20
N ALA A 248 12.62 5.82 1.71
CA ALA A 248 12.36 7.09 1.06
C ALA A 248 13.65 7.64 0.45
N PHE A 249 13.56 8.02 -0.82
CA PHE A 249 14.62 8.61 -1.62
C PHE A 249 14.26 10.06 -1.95
N GLY A 250 15.00 10.67 -2.82
CA GLY A 250 14.66 11.99 -3.37
C GLY A 250 15.18 13.17 -2.59
N GLY A 251 15.23 14.26 -3.30
CA GLY A 251 15.72 15.52 -2.79
C GLY A 251 14.63 16.29 -2.06
N LEU A 252 14.41 16.04 -0.81
CA LEU A 252 14.06 17.18 0.02
C LEU A 252 15.31 18.07 -0.01
N SER A 253 15.24 19.18 -0.74
CA SER A 253 16.22 20.23 -0.66
C SER A 253 16.58 20.45 0.80
N THR A 254 17.88 20.48 1.09
CA THR A 254 18.45 20.78 2.40
C THR A 254 17.58 21.74 3.20
N PRO A 255 17.26 21.42 4.47
CA PRO A 255 16.59 22.39 5.33
C PRO A 255 17.60 23.50 5.67
N THR A 256 17.56 24.59 4.93
CA THR A 256 17.89 25.89 5.48
C THR A 256 16.65 26.32 6.24
N ASP A 257 16.74 26.24 7.57
CA ASP A 257 15.88 26.90 8.55
C ASP A 257 14.45 27.26 8.07
N ASP A 258 13.56 26.30 8.20
CA ASP A 258 12.21 26.48 8.74
C ASP A 258 11.54 25.11 8.76
N LEU A 259 11.47 24.52 9.96
CA LEU A 259 10.63 23.35 10.23
C LEU A 259 9.15 23.78 10.12
N VAL A 260 8.67 23.98 8.91
CA VAL A 260 7.28 23.70 8.59
C VAL A 260 7.27 22.28 8.09
N VAL A 261 6.96 21.35 8.97
CA VAL A 261 6.47 20.05 8.58
C VAL A 261 5.15 20.31 7.87
N ASP A 262 5.23 20.55 6.56
CA ASP A 262 4.07 20.40 5.70
C ASP A 262 3.88 18.88 5.58
N VAL A 263 3.22 18.32 6.60
CA VAL A 263 2.52 17.06 6.47
C VAL A 263 1.48 17.33 5.41
N GLN A 264 1.82 17.10 4.15
CA GLN A 264 0.79 16.88 3.15
C GLN A 264 0.00 15.67 3.67
N GLN A 265 -1.03 16.00 4.42
CA GLN A 265 -2.11 15.09 4.73
C GLN A 265 -2.51 14.47 3.38
N ASN A 266 -2.14 13.21 3.17
CA ASN A 266 -2.95 12.38 2.32
C ASN A 266 -4.35 12.50 2.92
N ASN A 267 -5.21 13.27 2.27
CA ASN A 267 -6.61 13.42 2.64
C ASN A 267 -7.34 12.10 2.32
N ALA A 268 -6.85 11.02 2.88
CA ALA A 268 -7.56 9.76 2.89
C ALA A 268 -8.55 9.81 4.05
N LEU A 269 -9.82 9.77 3.72
CA LEU A 269 -10.87 9.69 4.71
C LEU A 269 -10.69 8.42 5.53
N SER A 270 -10.66 8.56 6.85
CA SER A 270 -10.51 7.43 7.77
C SER A 270 -11.74 7.33 8.66
N VAL A 271 -12.20 6.10 8.94
CA VAL A 271 -13.36 5.81 9.79
C VAL A 271 -12.94 4.89 10.92
N SER A 272 -13.22 5.30 12.16
CA SER A 272 -12.98 4.49 13.36
C SER A 272 -14.11 4.59 14.36
N PRO A 273 -14.39 3.53 15.17
CA PRO A 273 -13.86 2.18 15.00
C PRO A 273 -14.37 1.52 13.71
N ASN A 274 -13.63 0.57 13.19
CA ASN A 274 -14.06 -0.27 12.08
C ASN A 274 -13.61 -1.72 12.33
N PRO A 275 -14.52 -2.65 12.63
CA PRO A 275 -15.98 -2.56 12.65
C PRO A 275 -16.55 -1.62 13.72
N ALA A 276 -17.72 -1.01 13.45
CA ALA A 276 -18.40 -0.06 14.30
C ALA A 276 -19.77 -0.59 14.79
N LYS A 277 -20.16 -0.20 16.02
CA LYS A 277 -21.50 -0.49 16.58
C LYS A 277 -22.44 0.70 16.39
N ASP A 278 -22.41 1.64 17.29
CA ASP A 278 -23.40 2.71 17.35
C ASP A 278 -22.89 4.05 16.83
N ARG A 279 -21.58 4.27 16.86
CA ARG A 279 -20.95 5.54 16.47
C ARG A 279 -19.67 5.33 15.70
N ILE A 280 -19.38 6.27 14.82
CA ILE A 280 -18.11 6.36 14.08
C ILE A 280 -17.50 7.75 14.23
N TRP A 281 -16.19 7.82 14.23
CA TRP A 281 -15.41 9.05 14.07
C TRP A 281 -14.78 9.03 12.68
N ILE A 282 -14.70 10.21 12.09
CA ILE A 282 -14.20 10.36 10.73
C ILE A 282 -13.11 11.43 10.76
N SER A 283 -11.97 11.14 10.12
CA SER A 283 -10.84 12.05 10.01
C SER A 283 -10.30 12.06 8.59
N GLY A 284 -9.38 12.97 8.27
CA GLY A 284 -8.78 13.09 6.94
C GLY A 284 -9.58 13.99 5.98
N PHE A 285 -10.34 14.97 6.50
CA PHE A 285 -11.04 15.97 5.68
C PHE A 285 -10.93 17.37 6.32
N ASP A 286 -11.08 18.40 5.49
CA ASP A 286 -11.08 19.79 5.96
C ASP A 286 -12.43 20.16 6.57
N THR A 287 -12.44 20.42 7.87
CA THR A 287 -13.65 20.83 8.60
C THR A 287 -14.02 22.30 8.38
N ALA A 288 -13.06 23.15 7.97
CA ALA A 288 -13.31 24.58 7.75
C ALA A 288 -14.27 24.83 6.58
N ALA A 289 -14.35 23.89 5.63
CA ALA A 289 -15.26 23.94 4.49
C ALA A 289 -16.71 23.54 4.84
N ASN A 290 -17.01 23.15 6.09
CA ASN A 290 -18.31 22.62 6.52
C ASN A 290 -18.91 21.61 5.53
N PRO A 291 -18.19 20.56 5.14
CA PRO A 291 -18.65 19.68 4.08
C PRO A 291 -19.86 18.84 4.53
N THR A 292 -20.69 18.41 3.59
CA THR A 292 -21.74 17.42 3.84
C THR A 292 -21.16 16.02 3.79
N LEU A 293 -21.49 15.22 4.81
CA LEU A 293 -21.11 13.82 4.92
C LEU A 293 -22.29 12.92 4.53
N TYR A 294 -22.02 11.94 3.68
CA TYR A 294 -22.98 10.92 3.28
C TYR A 294 -22.53 9.55 3.72
N ILE A 295 -23.48 8.75 4.25
CA ILE A 295 -23.28 7.31 4.41
C ILE A 295 -24.04 6.60 3.30
N VAL A 296 -23.35 5.77 2.57
CA VAL A 296 -23.83 5.11 1.35
C VAL A 296 -23.73 3.60 1.51
N SER A 297 -24.76 2.87 1.14
CA SER A 297 -24.75 1.41 1.12
C SER A 297 -23.89 0.86 -0.05
N VAL A 298 -23.63 -0.44 -0.04
CA VAL A 298 -22.92 -1.14 -1.14
C VAL A 298 -23.61 -1.01 -2.50
N THR A 299 -24.92 -0.70 -2.52
CA THR A 299 -25.68 -0.47 -3.76
C THR A 299 -25.62 0.97 -4.25
N GLY A 300 -24.84 1.84 -3.59
CA GLY A 300 -24.74 3.26 -3.92
C GLY A 300 -25.87 4.16 -3.39
N LYS A 301 -26.83 3.58 -2.62
CA LYS A 301 -27.92 4.36 -2.03
C LYS A 301 -27.45 5.12 -0.81
N THR A 302 -27.67 6.42 -0.74
CA THR A 302 -27.45 7.22 0.48
C THR A 302 -28.45 6.79 1.55
N VAL A 303 -27.97 6.35 2.69
CA VAL A 303 -28.76 5.88 3.82
C VAL A 303 -28.78 6.88 4.96
N LYS A 304 -27.79 7.75 5.04
CA LYS A 304 -27.70 8.83 6.04
C LYS A 304 -26.95 10.03 5.50
N THR A 305 -27.31 11.22 5.97
CA THR A 305 -26.66 12.49 5.61
C THR A 305 -26.47 13.35 6.84
N PHE A 306 -25.30 13.94 6.99
CA PHE A 306 -24.97 14.90 8.06
C PHE A 306 -24.54 16.20 7.38
N SER A 307 -25.27 17.29 7.65
CA SER A 307 -25.07 18.60 7.01
C SER A 307 -24.04 19.42 7.74
N SER A 308 -22.88 19.32 7.70
CA SER A 308 -21.78 19.96 8.47
C SER A 308 -20.97 18.90 9.17
N ALA A 309 -20.04 18.33 8.43
CA ALA A 309 -19.10 17.39 9.00
C ALA A 309 -18.05 18.15 9.85
N ASP A 310 -17.90 17.72 11.08
CA ASP A 310 -16.91 18.18 12.03
C ASP A 310 -16.11 16.97 12.56
N ASN A 311 -15.20 17.17 13.46
CA ASN A 311 -14.44 16.09 14.10
C ASN A 311 -15.22 15.39 15.23
N SER A 312 -16.56 15.51 15.26
CA SER A 312 -17.41 14.83 16.24
C SER A 312 -17.70 13.38 15.81
N SER A 313 -18.39 12.66 16.70
CA SER A 313 -18.83 11.29 16.37
C SER A 313 -20.19 11.30 15.72
N TYR A 314 -20.39 10.42 14.75
CA TYR A 314 -21.62 10.28 13.97
C TYR A 314 -22.38 9.04 14.42
N ASP A 315 -23.67 9.21 14.69
CA ASP A 315 -24.55 8.13 15.13
C ASP A 315 -24.99 7.27 13.93
N ILE A 316 -24.72 5.96 14.02
CA ILE A 316 -25.06 4.94 13.04
C ILE A 316 -25.88 3.79 13.65
N SER A 317 -26.42 3.96 14.86
CA SER A 317 -27.09 2.91 15.62
C SER A 317 -28.31 2.32 14.90
N ASP A 318 -28.98 3.12 14.06
CA ASP A 318 -30.15 2.76 13.26
C ASP A 318 -29.82 2.02 11.93
N LEU A 319 -28.54 1.91 11.58
CA LEU A 319 -28.14 1.15 10.40
C LEU A 319 -28.15 -0.35 10.67
N ALA A 320 -28.59 -1.13 9.69
CA ALA A 320 -28.47 -2.57 9.72
C ALA A 320 -27.00 -3.04 9.65
N ASP A 321 -26.73 -4.24 10.13
CA ASP A 321 -25.39 -4.84 9.98
C ASP A 321 -25.04 -4.95 8.51
N GLY A 322 -23.81 -4.55 8.14
CA GLY A 322 -23.40 -4.55 6.74
C GLY A 322 -22.21 -3.64 6.45
N VAL A 323 -21.86 -3.59 5.18
CA VAL A 323 -20.78 -2.74 4.67
C VAL A 323 -21.36 -1.42 4.16
N TYR A 324 -20.72 -0.33 4.56
CA TYR A 324 -21.08 1.03 4.19
C TYR A 324 -19.86 1.82 3.77
N PHE A 325 -20.12 2.93 3.07
CA PHE A 325 -19.09 3.89 2.68
C PHE A 325 -19.47 5.27 3.22
N VAL A 326 -18.51 5.93 3.83
CA VAL A 326 -18.59 7.36 4.12
C VAL A 326 -18.09 8.13 2.90
N LYS A 327 -18.78 9.19 2.50
CA LYS A 327 -18.37 10.10 1.43
C LYS A 327 -18.41 11.54 1.88
N ILE A 328 -17.34 12.29 1.58
CA ILE A 328 -17.22 13.73 1.78
C ILE A 328 -16.55 14.31 0.52
N GLY A 329 -17.30 15.04 -0.29
CA GLY A 329 -16.79 15.51 -1.58
C GLY A 329 -16.34 14.34 -2.46
N ASN A 330 -15.06 14.35 -2.86
CA ASN A 330 -14.44 13.28 -3.65
C ASN A 330 -13.77 12.19 -2.79
N LEU A 331 -13.76 12.35 -1.48
CA LEU A 331 -13.17 11.39 -0.55
C LEU A 331 -14.18 10.31 -0.18
N SER A 332 -13.70 9.08 0.02
CA SER A 332 -14.55 7.99 0.52
C SER A 332 -13.74 7.02 1.38
N ALA A 333 -14.41 6.43 2.38
CA ALA A 333 -13.86 5.39 3.24
C ALA A 333 -14.90 4.31 3.54
N LYS A 334 -14.46 3.07 3.60
CA LYS A 334 -15.32 1.90 3.92
C LYS A 334 -15.35 1.65 5.42
N PHE A 335 -16.52 1.29 5.95
CA PHE A 335 -16.63 0.72 7.29
C PHE A 335 -17.65 -0.43 7.34
N ILE A 336 -17.56 -1.24 8.40
CA ILE A 336 -18.44 -2.37 8.67
C ILE A 336 -19.27 -2.04 9.90
N LYS A 337 -20.59 -2.05 9.77
CA LYS A 337 -21.56 -1.93 10.87
C LYS A 337 -21.82 -3.34 11.43
N ILE A 338 -21.73 -3.45 12.75
CA ILE A 338 -22.06 -4.67 13.51
C ILE A 338 -22.94 -4.30 14.70
N ARG A 339 -23.67 -5.28 15.20
CA ARG A 339 -24.47 -5.14 16.43
C ARG A 339 -23.63 -5.06 17.70
#